data_0e1febd008dc81b30f7efe5a073aa020
#
_entry.id   0e1febd008dc81b30f7efe5a073aa020
#
_cell.length_a   1.000
_cell.length_b   1.000
_cell.length_c   1.000
_cell.angle_alpha   90.00
_cell.angle_beta   90.00
_cell.angle_gamma   90.00
#
_symmetry.space_group_name_H-M   'P 1'
#
loop_
_entity.id
_entity.type
_entity.pdbx_description
1 polymer ?
#
loop_
_entity_poly.entity_id
_entity_poly.type
_entity_poly.pdbx_seq_one_letter_code
_entity_poly.pdbx_strand_id
1 'polypeptide(L)'
;MKGKNRYILTLLGRKLTAPQIAAVTRILAEQDMNIDAIKRLTGRIPLDERKMHTRACIEFSVRGTPRDKEAMQGQLMKLASELEMDFSFQLDNMYRRMRRLICFDMDSTLIETEVIDELAIRAGVGAEVKAITERAMRGEIDFTESFRERVALLKGLDESVMQEIAESLPITEGVDRLMYVLKKYGYKIAILSGGFTYFGQYLQKKYGVDYVYANELEIVDGKLTGRYLGDVVDGKRKAELLRLIAQVEKVDIAQTIAVGDGANDLPMLGVAGLGIAFHAKPKVVANAKQSINTIGLDGVLYFLGFKDSYLNM
;
A
#
# COMPACT_ATOMS: atom_id res chain seq x y z
N MET A 1 -36.38 -13.63 4.97
CA MET A 1 -35.50 -13.86 3.81
C MET A 1 -34.11 -13.40 4.18
N LYS A 2 -33.11 -14.27 4.36
CA LYS A 2 -31.70 -13.85 4.52
C LYS A 2 -31.29 -13.12 3.23
N GLY A 3 -30.99 -11.82 3.35
CA GLY A 3 -30.56 -11.02 2.21
C GLY A 3 -29.30 -11.64 1.60
N LYS A 4 -29.32 -11.89 0.30
CA LYS A 4 -28.12 -12.38 -0.40
C LYS A 4 -27.02 -11.33 -0.26
N ASN A 5 -25.81 -11.77 0.10
CA ASN A 5 -24.65 -10.88 0.19
C ASN A 5 -24.40 -10.18 -1.15
N ARG A 6 -23.99 -8.93 -1.08
CA ARG A 6 -23.56 -8.14 -2.24
C ARG A 6 -22.07 -7.87 -2.11
N TYR A 7 -21.37 -8.00 -3.23
CA TYR A 7 -19.94 -7.78 -3.31
C TYR A 7 -19.63 -6.85 -4.47
N ILE A 8 -18.50 -6.21 -4.37
CA ILE A 8 -17.89 -5.46 -5.48
C ILE A 8 -16.60 -6.17 -5.86
N LEU A 9 -16.53 -6.60 -7.11
CA LEU A 9 -15.30 -7.10 -7.73
C LEU A 9 -14.76 -6.00 -8.64
N THR A 10 -13.59 -5.49 -8.34
CA THR A 10 -12.91 -4.47 -9.13
C THR A 10 -11.74 -5.11 -9.86
N LEU A 11 -11.67 -4.94 -11.17
CA LEU A 11 -10.52 -5.34 -12.00
C LEU A 11 -9.74 -4.09 -12.43
N LEU A 12 -8.43 -4.16 -12.32
CA LEU A 12 -7.53 -3.03 -12.51
C LEU A 12 -6.27 -3.48 -13.25
N GLY A 13 -5.80 -2.68 -14.18
CA GLY A 13 -4.56 -2.94 -14.91
C GLY A 13 -4.21 -1.82 -15.87
N ARG A 14 -3.12 -2.00 -16.63
CA ARG A 14 -2.75 -1.07 -17.70
C ARG A 14 -3.77 -1.10 -18.84
N LYS A 15 -4.34 -2.26 -19.08
CA LYS A 15 -5.44 -2.52 -20.02
C LYS A 15 -6.34 -3.62 -19.49
N LEU A 16 -7.58 -3.66 -19.90
CA LEU A 16 -8.50 -4.77 -19.64
C LEU A 16 -9.09 -5.24 -20.97
N THR A 17 -8.80 -6.47 -21.32
CA THR A 17 -9.18 -7.10 -22.57
C THR A 17 -10.36 -8.04 -22.38
N ALA A 18 -11.04 -8.39 -23.47
CA ALA A 18 -12.14 -9.34 -23.45
C ALA A 18 -11.74 -10.71 -22.87
N PRO A 19 -10.57 -11.31 -23.19
CA PRO A 19 -10.13 -12.55 -22.55
C PRO A 19 -9.96 -12.48 -21.04
N GLN A 20 -9.46 -11.35 -20.51
CA GLN A 20 -9.35 -11.14 -19.06
C GLN A 20 -10.73 -11.12 -18.40
N ILE A 21 -11.68 -10.38 -18.98
CA ILE A 21 -13.06 -10.28 -18.48
C ILE A 21 -13.76 -11.65 -18.56
N ALA A 22 -13.60 -12.37 -19.67
CA ALA A 22 -14.16 -13.69 -19.87
C ALA A 22 -13.65 -14.70 -18.82
N ALA A 23 -12.36 -14.68 -18.51
CA ALA A 23 -11.77 -15.55 -17.52
C ALA A 23 -12.30 -15.26 -16.09
N VAL A 24 -12.43 -14.00 -15.74
CA VAL A 24 -12.99 -13.58 -14.45
C VAL A 24 -14.46 -13.95 -14.32
N THR A 25 -15.27 -13.71 -15.33
CA THR A 25 -16.71 -14.05 -15.31
C THR A 25 -16.95 -15.54 -15.25
N ARG A 26 -16.06 -16.36 -15.83
CA ARG A 26 -16.09 -17.83 -15.68
C ARG A 26 -15.91 -18.24 -14.22
N ILE A 27 -14.94 -17.65 -13.51
CA ILE A 27 -14.75 -17.92 -12.07
C ILE A 27 -16.01 -17.58 -11.28
N LEU A 28 -16.63 -16.44 -11.55
CA LEU A 28 -17.89 -16.04 -10.89
C LEU A 28 -19.03 -17.03 -11.20
N ALA A 29 -19.13 -17.52 -12.43
CA ALA A 29 -20.14 -18.51 -12.83
C ALA A 29 -19.95 -19.84 -12.09
N GLU A 30 -18.71 -20.32 -11.96
CA GLU A 30 -18.37 -21.55 -11.22
C GLU A 30 -18.71 -21.45 -9.73
N GLN A 31 -18.76 -20.24 -9.18
CA GLN A 31 -19.12 -19.93 -7.80
C GLN A 31 -20.61 -19.59 -7.59
N ASP A 32 -21.43 -19.75 -8.61
CA ASP A 32 -22.88 -19.40 -8.60
C ASP A 32 -23.14 -17.92 -8.25
N MET A 33 -22.23 -17.04 -8.60
CA MET A 33 -22.38 -15.61 -8.36
C MET A 33 -23.13 -14.95 -9.54
N ASN A 34 -24.05 -14.05 -9.20
CA ASN A 34 -24.80 -13.27 -10.18
C ASN A 34 -24.18 -11.88 -10.36
N ILE A 35 -24.06 -11.43 -11.61
CA ILE A 35 -23.58 -10.08 -11.94
C ILE A 35 -24.80 -9.18 -12.15
N ASP A 36 -24.97 -8.19 -11.26
CA ASP A 36 -26.09 -7.24 -11.32
C ASP A 36 -25.75 -6.02 -12.18
N ALA A 37 -24.49 -5.61 -12.22
CA ALA A 37 -24.03 -4.49 -13.02
C ALA A 37 -22.53 -4.59 -13.34
N ILE A 38 -22.16 -4.01 -14.47
CA ILE A 38 -20.77 -3.84 -14.90
C ILE A 38 -20.57 -2.35 -15.21
N LYS A 39 -19.56 -1.73 -14.61
CA LYS A 39 -19.26 -0.31 -14.79
C LYS A 39 -17.78 -0.11 -15.11
N ARG A 40 -17.50 0.75 -16.06
CA ARG A 40 -16.13 1.24 -16.27
C ARG A 40 -15.89 2.45 -15.38
N LEU A 41 -14.79 2.44 -14.61
CA LEU A 41 -14.41 3.53 -13.70
C LEU A 41 -13.39 4.48 -14.34
N THR A 42 -12.57 3.99 -15.26
CA THR A 42 -11.57 4.80 -15.99
C THR A 42 -12.13 5.36 -17.31
N GLY A 43 -11.52 6.45 -17.77
CA GLY A 43 -11.75 6.98 -19.11
C GLY A 43 -11.38 5.96 -20.21
N ARG A 44 -11.78 6.24 -21.44
CA ARG A 44 -11.38 5.44 -22.60
C ARG A 44 -9.91 5.67 -22.89
N ILE A 45 -9.18 4.58 -23.18
CA ILE A 45 -7.80 4.65 -23.64
C ILE A 45 -7.87 4.72 -25.18
N PRO A 46 -7.26 5.74 -25.83
CA PRO A 46 -7.12 5.76 -27.28
C PRO A 46 -6.37 4.51 -27.76
N LEU A 47 -6.82 3.91 -28.86
CA LEU A 47 -6.26 2.66 -29.38
C LEU A 47 -4.81 2.78 -29.85
N ASP A 48 -4.41 3.97 -30.21
CA ASP A 48 -3.10 4.36 -30.76
C ASP A 48 -2.13 4.94 -29.72
N GLU A 49 -2.57 5.19 -28.49
CA GLU A 49 -1.68 5.67 -27.43
C GLU A 49 -1.04 4.51 -26.65
N ARG A 50 0.23 4.26 -26.91
CA ARG A 50 1.10 3.40 -26.08
C ARG A 50 1.70 4.22 -24.93
N LYS A 51 0.86 4.77 -24.05
CA LYS A 51 1.39 5.47 -22.86
C LYS A 51 1.75 4.48 -21.78
N MET A 52 2.96 4.59 -21.24
CA MET A 52 3.46 3.75 -20.14
C MET A 52 2.62 3.84 -18.85
N HIS A 53 1.78 4.86 -18.72
CA HIS A 53 0.97 5.15 -17.53
C HIS A 53 -0.54 5.02 -17.76
N THR A 54 -0.96 4.23 -18.76
CA THR A 54 -2.39 3.94 -18.96
C THR A 54 -2.91 3.09 -17.81
N ARG A 55 -4.19 3.28 -17.47
CA ARG A 55 -4.91 2.48 -16.49
C ARG A 55 -6.32 2.19 -16.97
N ALA A 56 -6.79 1.01 -16.68
CA ALA A 56 -8.14 0.56 -16.98
C ALA A 56 -8.74 -0.07 -15.73
N CYS A 57 -10.00 0.26 -15.45
CA CYS A 57 -10.70 -0.30 -14.31
C CYS A 57 -12.16 -0.60 -14.67
N ILE A 58 -12.60 -1.80 -14.33
CA ILE A 58 -13.99 -2.26 -14.45
C ILE A 58 -14.44 -2.75 -13.07
N GLU A 59 -15.63 -2.33 -12.68
CA GLU A 59 -16.28 -2.73 -11.44
C GLU A 59 -17.50 -3.60 -11.75
N PHE A 60 -17.57 -4.77 -11.11
CA PHE A 60 -18.71 -5.67 -11.14
C PHE A 60 -19.46 -5.58 -9.82
N SER A 61 -20.74 -5.31 -9.87
CA SER A 61 -21.65 -5.53 -8.74
C SER A 61 -22.12 -6.97 -8.78
N VAL A 62 -21.77 -7.74 -7.76
CA VAL A 62 -21.97 -9.19 -7.71
C VAL A 62 -22.84 -9.55 -6.52
N ARG A 63 -23.79 -10.47 -6.71
CA ARG A 63 -24.72 -10.92 -5.68
C ARG A 63 -24.67 -12.42 -5.51
N GLY A 64 -24.72 -12.87 -4.27
CA GLY A 64 -24.76 -14.28 -3.90
C GLY A 64 -23.80 -14.60 -2.78
N THR A 65 -23.64 -15.89 -2.50
CA THR A 65 -22.63 -16.41 -1.59
C THR A 65 -21.74 -17.33 -2.40
N PRO A 66 -20.44 -17.08 -2.51
CA PRO A 66 -19.54 -17.98 -3.22
C PRO A 66 -19.64 -19.39 -2.62
N ARG A 67 -19.60 -20.42 -3.45
CA ARG A 67 -19.54 -21.81 -2.99
C ARG A 67 -18.33 -22.06 -2.10
N ASP A 68 -17.19 -21.56 -2.53
CA ASP A 68 -15.94 -21.57 -1.79
C ASP A 68 -15.20 -20.24 -2.02
N LYS A 69 -15.26 -19.35 -1.04
CA LYS A 69 -14.68 -18.02 -1.12
C LYS A 69 -13.14 -18.05 -1.19
N GLU A 70 -12.52 -18.97 -0.45
CA GLU A 70 -11.04 -19.08 -0.44
C GLU A 70 -10.53 -19.60 -1.79
N ALA A 71 -11.17 -20.64 -2.32
CA ALA A 71 -10.85 -21.17 -3.64
C ALA A 71 -11.05 -20.12 -4.73
N MET A 72 -12.15 -19.36 -4.67
CA MET A 72 -12.40 -18.26 -5.61
C MET A 72 -11.32 -17.20 -5.55
N GLN A 73 -10.92 -16.74 -4.37
CA GLN A 73 -9.83 -15.77 -4.21
C GLN A 73 -8.50 -16.31 -4.73
N GLY A 74 -8.18 -17.56 -4.46
CA GLY A 74 -6.99 -18.23 -5.00
C GLY A 74 -6.97 -18.27 -6.53
N GLN A 75 -8.11 -18.61 -7.15
CA GLN A 75 -8.26 -18.61 -8.61
C GLN A 75 -8.11 -17.19 -9.21
N LEU A 76 -8.71 -16.18 -8.57
CA LEU A 76 -8.57 -14.78 -9.00
C LEU A 76 -7.13 -14.29 -8.86
N MET A 77 -6.43 -14.64 -7.79
CA MET A 77 -5.02 -14.29 -7.60
C MET A 77 -4.12 -14.91 -8.67
N LYS A 78 -4.31 -16.19 -8.98
CA LYS A 78 -3.59 -16.87 -10.05
C LYS A 78 -3.83 -16.20 -11.39
N LEU A 79 -5.10 -15.95 -11.71
CA LEU A 79 -5.50 -15.31 -12.96
C LEU A 79 -4.94 -13.88 -13.08
N ALA A 80 -4.95 -13.12 -11.99
CA ALA A 80 -4.40 -11.77 -11.93
C ALA A 80 -2.90 -11.77 -12.27
N SER A 81 -2.14 -12.71 -11.70
CA SER A 81 -0.72 -12.87 -12.00
C SER A 81 -0.47 -13.25 -13.46
N GLU A 82 -1.23 -14.19 -14.00
CA GLU A 82 -1.08 -14.69 -15.38
C GLU A 82 -1.46 -13.64 -16.45
N LEU A 83 -2.45 -12.82 -16.17
CA LEU A 83 -3.02 -11.84 -17.11
C LEU A 83 -2.63 -10.39 -16.83
N GLU A 84 -1.64 -10.16 -15.96
CA GLU A 84 -1.12 -8.83 -15.63
C GLU A 84 -2.23 -7.83 -15.24
N MET A 85 -3.08 -8.23 -14.31
CA MET A 85 -4.13 -7.39 -13.74
C MET A 85 -4.16 -7.54 -12.22
N ASP A 86 -4.83 -6.61 -11.57
CA ASP A 86 -5.12 -6.63 -10.15
C ASP A 86 -6.61 -6.75 -9.91
N PHE A 87 -7.00 -7.25 -8.74
CA PHE A 87 -8.39 -7.30 -8.35
C PHE A 87 -8.59 -6.95 -6.88
N SER A 88 -9.81 -6.52 -6.58
CA SER A 88 -10.32 -6.36 -5.22
C SER A 88 -11.70 -6.99 -5.15
N PHE A 89 -11.93 -7.82 -4.15
CA PHE A 89 -13.23 -8.43 -3.88
C PHE A 89 -13.69 -8.05 -2.49
N GLN A 90 -14.65 -7.12 -2.40
CA GLN A 90 -15.09 -6.50 -1.17
C GLN A 90 -16.59 -6.69 -0.96
N LEU A 91 -17.00 -6.85 0.30
CA LEU A 91 -18.42 -6.78 0.67
C LEU A 91 -18.95 -5.36 0.38
N ASP A 92 -20.05 -5.26 -0.37
CA ASP A 92 -20.72 -3.98 -0.63
C ASP A 92 -21.61 -3.58 0.53
N ASN A 93 -21.03 -2.90 1.50
CA ASN A 93 -21.72 -2.41 2.68
C ASN A 93 -21.44 -0.91 2.90
N MET A 94 -22.06 -0.35 3.92
CA MET A 94 -21.90 1.07 4.26
C MET A 94 -20.43 1.42 4.58
N TYR A 95 -19.69 0.54 5.23
CA TYR A 95 -18.30 0.80 5.61
C TYR A 95 -17.39 0.97 4.40
N ARG A 96 -17.58 0.19 3.34
CA ARG A 96 -16.85 0.34 2.09
C ARG A 96 -17.05 1.75 1.49
N ARG A 97 -18.27 2.27 1.57
CA ARG A 97 -18.64 3.59 1.03
C ARG A 97 -18.20 4.75 1.92
N MET A 98 -17.87 4.46 3.17
CA MET A 98 -17.57 5.45 4.20
C MET A 98 -16.15 5.30 4.76
N ARG A 99 -15.18 4.90 3.94
CA ARG A 99 -13.77 4.91 4.34
C ARG A 99 -13.34 6.33 4.71
N ARG A 100 -12.51 6.46 5.75
CA ARG A 100 -12.15 7.79 6.29
C ARG A 100 -10.68 7.93 6.65
N LEU A 101 -9.98 6.83 6.94
CA LEU A 101 -8.59 6.81 7.35
C LEU A 101 -7.80 5.87 6.44
N ILE A 102 -6.67 6.36 5.94
CA ILE A 102 -5.71 5.55 5.20
C ILE A 102 -4.33 5.65 5.82
N CYS A 103 -3.72 4.50 6.09
CA CYS A 103 -2.38 4.36 6.63
C CYS A 103 -1.47 3.74 5.58
N PHE A 104 -0.36 4.41 5.28
CA PHE A 104 0.65 3.96 4.33
C PHE A 104 1.94 3.57 5.03
N ASP A 105 2.58 2.51 4.56
CA ASP A 105 4.02 2.40 4.69
C ASP A 105 4.70 3.48 3.83
N MET A 106 5.94 3.81 4.13
CA MET A 106 6.69 4.83 3.38
C MET A 106 7.64 4.21 2.36
N ASP A 107 8.66 3.51 2.85
CA ASP A 107 9.70 2.93 2.01
C ASP A 107 9.12 1.85 1.08
N SER A 108 9.47 1.92 -0.20
CA SER A 108 8.96 1.02 -1.25
C SER A 108 7.42 1.06 -1.46
N THR A 109 6.73 2.01 -0.84
CA THR A 109 5.28 2.24 -1.02
C THR A 109 5.01 3.66 -1.51
N LEU A 110 5.24 4.69 -0.71
CA LEU A 110 5.12 6.10 -1.12
C LEU A 110 6.34 6.59 -1.92
N ILE A 111 7.49 6.00 -1.67
CA ILE A 111 8.75 6.27 -2.36
C ILE A 111 9.32 4.96 -2.90
N GLU A 112 10.04 5.04 -4.02
CA GLU A 112 10.61 3.88 -4.72
C GLU A 112 12.02 3.55 -4.20
N THR A 113 12.24 3.66 -2.90
CA THR A 113 13.54 3.36 -2.27
C THR A 113 13.37 3.01 -0.79
N GLU A 114 14.42 2.41 -0.23
CA GLU A 114 14.62 2.21 1.20
C GLU A 114 15.58 3.31 1.72
N VAL A 115 15.12 4.22 2.56
CA VAL A 115 15.94 5.36 3.01
C VAL A 115 17.19 4.94 3.77
N ILE A 116 17.13 3.84 4.51
CA ILE A 116 18.32 3.34 5.22
C ILE A 116 19.43 2.91 4.25
N ASP A 117 19.07 2.35 3.11
CA ASP A 117 20.02 1.95 2.07
C ASP A 117 20.65 3.19 1.40
N GLU A 118 19.87 4.23 1.16
CA GLU A 118 20.39 5.51 0.66
C GLU A 118 21.38 6.15 1.63
N LEU A 119 21.06 6.15 2.93
CA LEU A 119 21.96 6.65 3.98
C LEU A 119 23.23 5.80 4.05
N ALA A 120 23.11 4.48 3.95
CA ALA A 120 24.23 3.55 3.97
C ALA A 120 25.20 3.78 2.82
N ILE A 121 24.69 4.02 1.61
CA ILE A 121 25.50 4.37 0.45
C ILE A 121 26.29 5.66 0.71
N ARG A 122 25.64 6.70 1.25
CA ARG A 122 26.29 7.97 1.58
C ARG A 122 27.33 7.84 2.70
N ALA A 123 27.13 6.89 3.63
CA ALA A 123 28.08 6.58 4.69
C ALA A 123 29.22 5.62 4.25
N GLY A 124 29.18 5.09 3.03
CA GLY A 124 30.16 4.13 2.54
C GLY A 124 30.03 2.71 3.13
N VAL A 125 28.86 2.36 3.69
CA VAL A 125 28.58 1.09 4.35
C VAL A 125 27.43 0.30 3.69
N GLY A 126 27.16 0.57 2.43
CA GLY A 126 26.04 -0.05 1.71
C GLY A 126 26.10 -1.58 1.67
N ALA A 127 27.26 -2.16 1.45
CA ALA A 127 27.44 -3.61 1.40
C ALA A 127 27.20 -4.26 2.77
N GLU A 128 27.69 -3.65 3.85
CA GLU A 128 27.54 -4.12 5.21
C GLU A 128 26.07 -4.07 5.66
N VAL A 129 25.36 -2.99 5.35
CA VAL A 129 23.92 -2.84 5.64
C VAL A 129 23.12 -3.88 4.87
N LYS A 130 23.43 -4.09 3.61
CA LYS A 130 22.77 -5.11 2.79
C LYS A 130 22.95 -6.52 3.36
N ALA A 131 24.15 -6.87 3.81
CA ALA A 131 24.42 -8.15 4.44
C ALA A 131 23.58 -8.38 5.71
N ILE A 132 23.39 -7.34 6.54
CA ILE A 132 22.53 -7.42 7.73
C ILE A 132 21.07 -7.62 7.33
N THR A 133 20.58 -6.91 6.33
CA THR A 133 19.22 -7.07 5.80
C THR A 133 18.98 -8.50 5.30
N GLU A 134 19.94 -9.08 4.58
CA GLU A 134 19.85 -10.46 4.09
C GLU A 134 19.81 -11.49 5.26
N ARG A 135 20.57 -11.27 6.32
CA ARG A 135 20.50 -12.11 7.53
C ARG A 135 19.11 -12.07 8.17
N ALA A 136 18.52 -10.88 8.27
CA ALA A 136 17.17 -10.72 8.79
C ALA A 136 16.13 -11.42 7.89
N MET A 137 16.26 -11.33 6.57
CA MET A 137 15.40 -12.01 5.59
C MET A 137 15.48 -13.53 5.68
N ARG A 138 16.65 -14.09 6.06
CA ARG A 138 16.82 -15.52 6.33
C ARG A 138 16.34 -15.95 7.72
N GLY A 139 15.86 -15.01 8.54
CA GLY A 139 15.41 -15.29 9.90
C GLY A 139 16.52 -15.51 10.93
N GLU A 140 17.76 -15.16 10.60
CA GLU A 140 18.92 -15.33 11.50
C GLU A 140 18.92 -14.31 12.65
N ILE A 141 18.37 -13.14 12.42
CA ILE A 141 18.16 -12.06 13.39
C ILE A 141 16.77 -11.48 13.25
N ASP A 142 16.20 -10.94 14.34
CA ASP A 142 14.90 -10.30 14.29
C ASP A 142 14.98 -8.88 13.71
N PHE A 143 13.81 -8.28 13.46
CA PHE A 143 13.70 -6.95 12.87
C PHE A 143 14.39 -5.88 13.73
N THR A 144 14.17 -5.89 15.04
CA THR A 144 14.73 -4.88 15.96
C THR A 144 16.25 -4.97 16.03
N GLU A 145 16.81 -6.17 16.12
CA GLU A 145 18.25 -6.40 16.10
C GLU A 145 18.88 -5.95 14.78
N SER A 146 18.29 -6.36 13.66
CA SER A 146 18.70 -5.93 12.32
C SER A 146 18.67 -4.41 12.17
N PHE A 147 17.62 -3.78 12.64
CA PHE A 147 17.47 -2.32 12.59
C PHE A 147 18.58 -1.63 13.40
N ARG A 148 18.82 -2.09 14.63
CA ARG A 148 19.88 -1.56 15.51
C ARG A 148 21.27 -1.69 14.87
N GLU A 149 21.62 -2.86 14.34
CA GLU A 149 22.90 -3.10 13.69
C GLU A 149 23.08 -2.20 12.46
N ARG A 150 22.06 -2.04 11.63
CA ARG A 150 22.13 -1.18 10.45
C ARG A 150 22.26 0.30 10.79
N VAL A 151 21.52 0.79 11.77
CA VAL A 151 21.59 2.18 12.23
C VAL A 151 22.97 2.47 12.83
N ALA A 152 23.55 1.53 13.58
CA ALA A 152 24.89 1.69 14.18
C ALA A 152 25.98 1.98 13.13
N LEU A 153 25.86 1.42 11.94
CA LEU A 153 26.78 1.65 10.82
C LEU A 153 26.71 3.06 10.23
N LEU A 154 25.67 3.82 10.52
CA LEU A 154 25.47 5.21 10.04
C LEU A 154 26.18 6.24 10.93
N LYS A 155 26.82 5.80 12.01
CA LYS A 155 27.53 6.69 12.96
C LYS A 155 28.51 7.62 12.23
N GLY A 156 28.42 8.90 12.56
CA GLY A 156 29.31 9.93 12.03
C GLY A 156 28.86 10.57 10.72
N LEU A 157 27.74 10.08 10.14
CA LEU A 157 27.15 10.69 8.95
C LEU A 157 26.62 12.09 9.29
N ASP A 158 26.92 13.07 8.45
CA ASP A 158 26.41 14.43 8.61
C ASP A 158 24.91 14.51 8.38
N GLU A 159 24.17 15.22 9.23
CA GLU A 159 22.72 15.33 9.11
C GLU A 159 22.23 15.98 7.82
N SER A 160 23.07 16.83 7.18
CA SER A 160 22.76 17.47 5.91
C SER A 160 22.48 16.48 4.78
N VAL A 161 23.03 15.26 4.89
CA VAL A 161 22.80 14.18 3.93
C VAL A 161 21.32 13.77 3.89
N MET A 162 20.59 13.86 5.00
CA MET A 162 19.17 13.56 5.03
C MET A 162 18.35 14.53 4.19
N GLN A 163 18.69 15.81 4.21
CA GLN A 163 18.04 16.81 3.35
C GLN A 163 18.32 16.54 1.87
N GLU A 164 19.55 16.23 1.51
CA GLU A 164 19.93 15.91 0.12
C GLU A 164 19.13 14.70 -0.41
N ILE A 165 19.01 13.65 0.40
CA ILE A 165 18.22 12.47 0.05
C ILE A 165 16.74 12.81 -0.06
N ALA A 166 16.19 13.57 0.89
CA ALA A 166 14.76 13.94 0.91
C ALA A 166 14.38 14.74 -0.35
N GLU A 167 15.20 15.70 -0.78
CA GLU A 167 14.97 16.51 -1.97
C GLU A 167 15.01 15.70 -3.27
N SER A 168 15.66 14.55 -3.28
CA SER A 168 15.81 13.66 -4.43
C SER A 168 15.03 12.33 -4.30
N LEU A 169 14.11 12.21 -3.32
CA LEU A 169 13.33 10.98 -3.14
C LEU A 169 12.51 10.66 -4.40
N PRO A 170 12.64 9.44 -4.92
CA PRO A 170 11.82 8.98 -6.04
C PRO A 170 10.39 8.70 -5.54
N ILE A 171 9.47 9.59 -5.84
CA ILE A 171 8.06 9.45 -5.47
C ILE A 171 7.41 8.38 -6.35
N THR A 172 6.69 7.46 -5.74
CA THR A 172 5.98 6.39 -6.44
C THR A 172 4.94 6.95 -7.40
N GLU A 173 4.82 6.31 -8.57
CA GLU A 173 3.81 6.66 -9.57
C GLU A 173 2.41 6.75 -8.93
N GLY A 174 1.72 7.84 -9.21
CA GLY A 174 0.34 8.05 -8.78
C GLY A 174 0.17 8.65 -7.38
N VAL A 175 1.24 8.84 -6.60
CA VAL A 175 1.14 9.42 -5.25
C VAL A 175 0.58 10.83 -5.26
N ASP A 176 1.03 11.69 -6.15
CA ASP A 176 0.56 13.08 -6.21
C ASP A 176 -0.96 13.15 -6.42
N ARG A 177 -1.47 12.38 -7.38
CA ARG A 177 -2.90 12.27 -7.66
C ARG A 177 -3.67 11.66 -6.50
N LEU A 178 -3.15 10.58 -5.93
CA LEU A 178 -3.77 9.90 -4.79
C LEU A 178 -3.92 10.85 -3.60
N MET A 179 -2.85 11.51 -3.20
CA MET A 179 -2.86 12.43 -2.05
C MET A 179 -3.80 13.62 -2.27
N TYR A 180 -3.80 14.20 -3.47
CA TYR A 180 -4.71 15.27 -3.83
C TYR A 180 -6.18 14.85 -3.67
N VAL A 181 -6.56 13.69 -4.23
CA VAL A 181 -7.93 13.20 -4.17
C VAL A 181 -8.35 12.84 -2.74
N LEU A 182 -7.49 12.14 -2.00
CA LEU A 182 -7.77 11.79 -0.60
C LEU A 182 -8.02 13.03 0.26
N LYS A 183 -7.20 14.06 0.11
CA LYS A 183 -7.39 15.34 0.81
C LYS A 183 -8.68 16.03 0.41
N LYS A 184 -8.96 16.10 -0.90
CA LYS A 184 -10.17 16.70 -1.45
C LYS A 184 -11.45 16.08 -0.88
N TYR A 185 -11.45 14.77 -0.65
CA TYR A 185 -12.59 14.02 -0.12
C TYR A 185 -12.56 13.80 1.39
N GLY A 186 -11.68 14.49 2.10
CA GLY A 186 -11.68 14.55 3.57
C GLY A 186 -11.13 13.32 4.27
N TYR A 187 -10.31 12.52 3.59
CA TYR A 187 -9.61 11.39 4.24
C TYR A 187 -8.54 11.90 5.20
N LYS A 188 -8.41 11.22 6.33
CA LYS A 188 -7.23 11.33 7.20
C LYS A 188 -6.16 10.40 6.67
N ILE A 189 -4.93 10.90 6.61
CA ILE A 189 -3.79 10.20 6.03
C ILE A 189 -2.70 10.04 7.07
N ALA A 190 -2.21 8.82 7.26
CA ALA A 190 -1.13 8.49 8.16
C ALA A 190 0.02 7.79 7.42
N ILE A 191 1.25 8.08 7.82
CA ILE A 191 2.44 7.32 7.47
C ILE A 191 2.88 6.54 8.69
N LEU A 192 2.94 5.21 8.57
CA LEU A 192 3.40 4.28 9.60
C LEU A 192 4.59 3.51 9.03
N SER A 193 5.79 3.88 9.44
CA SER A 193 7.02 3.46 8.76
C SER A 193 8.05 2.85 9.71
N GLY A 194 8.69 1.78 9.27
CA GLY A 194 9.94 1.28 9.85
C GLY A 194 11.18 2.09 9.46
N GLY A 195 11.03 3.08 8.58
CA GLY A 195 12.07 4.05 8.22
C GLY A 195 12.21 5.19 9.24
N PHE A 196 12.56 6.38 8.77
CA PHE A 196 12.93 7.48 9.67
C PHE A 196 11.98 8.67 9.62
N THR A 197 11.75 9.27 10.77
CA THR A 197 10.84 10.42 10.97
C THR A 197 11.18 11.60 10.06
N TYR A 198 12.45 11.87 9.80
CA TYR A 198 12.87 12.97 8.94
C TYR A 198 12.20 12.91 7.56
N PHE A 199 12.22 11.75 6.92
CA PHE A 199 11.62 11.56 5.60
C PHE A 199 10.09 11.52 5.65
N GLY A 200 9.53 10.94 6.71
CA GLY A 200 8.09 10.99 6.95
C GLY A 200 7.57 12.41 7.12
N GLN A 201 8.29 13.25 7.86
CA GLN A 201 7.96 14.66 8.03
C GLN A 201 8.13 15.46 6.74
N TYR A 202 9.13 15.14 5.92
CA TYR A 202 9.29 15.73 4.60
C TYR A 202 8.06 15.46 3.71
N LEU A 203 7.59 14.22 3.65
CA LEU A 203 6.39 13.84 2.92
C LEU A 203 5.12 14.44 3.54
N GLN A 204 5.05 14.54 4.87
CA GLN A 204 3.96 15.19 5.58
C GLN A 204 3.80 16.65 5.14
N LYS A 205 4.89 17.38 5.08
CA LYS A 205 4.90 18.78 4.64
C LYS A 205 4.51 18.91 3.16
N LYS A 206 4.99 17.98 2.33
CA LYS A 206 4.72 17.98 0.89
C LYS A 206 3.27 17.68 0.56
N TYR A 207 2.65 16.72 1.21
CA TYR A 207 1.31 16.19 0.88
C TYR A 207 0.22 16.51 1.88
N GLY A 208 0.55 17.14 3.02
CA GLY A 208 -0.42 17.44 4.07
C GLY A 208 -0.91 16.19 4.81
N VAL A 209 -0.01 15.24 5.05
CA VAL A 209 -0.29 14.04 5.84
C VAL A 209 -0.63 14.43 7.28
N ASP A 210 -1.64 13.78 7.87
CA ASP A 210 -2.13 14.14 9.21
C ASP A 210 -1.30 13.52 10.33
N TYR A 211 -0.78 12.30 10.13
CA TYR A 211 -0.01 11.55 11.14
C TYR A 211 1.25 10.95 10.54
N VAL A 212 2.35 11.05 11.25
CA VAL A 212 3.62 10.38 10.92
C VAL A 212 4.16 9.67 12.14
N TYR A 213 4.33 8.36 12.05
CA TYR A 213 5.01 7.53 13.03
C TYR A 213 6.11 6.74 12.34
N ALA A 214 7.32 6.96 12.76
CA ALA A 214 8.52 6.32 12.21
C ALA A 214 9.60 6.28 13.31
N ASN A 215 10.79 5.79 12.96
CA ASN A 215 11.90 5.73 13.90
C ASN A 215 12.73 7.02 13.84
N GLU A 216 13.11 7.53 15.00
CA GLU A 216 13.89 8.75 15.11
C GLU A 216 15.37 8.43 15.25
N LEU A 217 16.20 9.00 14.37
CA LEU A 217 17.65 8.91 14.50
C LEU A 217 18.17 9.93 15.52
N GLU A 218 19.07 9.48 16.39
CA GLU A 218 19.75 10.38 17.32
C GLU A 218 20.83 11.18 16.58
N ILE A 219 20.79 12.49 16.74
CA ILE A 219 21.74 13.45 16.15
C ILE A 219 22.36 14.25 17.29
N VAL A 220 23.69 14.31 17.33
CA VAL A 220 24.47 15.13 18.25
C VAL A 220 25.53 15.89 17.46
N ASP A 221 25.61 17.19 17.69
CA ASP A 221 26.55 18.08 16.99
C ASP A 221 26.50 17.97 15.45
N GLY A 222 25.28 17.84 14.90
CA GLY A 222 25.05 17.76 13.46
C GLY A 222 25.39 16.42 12.81
N LYS A 223 25.64 15.38 13.61
CA LYS A 223 26.01 14.05 13.11
C LYS A 223 25.16 12.94 13.73
N LEU A 224 24.88 11.91 12.95
CA LEU A 224 24.24 10.72 13.45
C LEU A 224 25.17 10.01 14.45
N THR A 225 24.60 9.60 15.59
CA THR A 225 25.34 8.90 16.63
C THR A 225 25.44 7.40 16.39
N GLY A 226 24.65 6.86 15.43
CA GLY A 226 24.48 5.43 15.24
C GLY A 226 23.43 4.82 16.15
N ARG A 227 22.64 5.64 16.85
CA ARG A 227 21.53 5.21 17.69
C ARG A 227 20.22 5.81 17.21
N TYR A 228 19.12 5.19 17.61
CA TYR A 228 17.76 5.70 17.41
C TYR A 228 17.13 5.98 18.78
N LEU A 229 16.10 6.84 18.77
CA LEU A 229 15.37 7.24 19.97
C LEU A 229 13.99 6.58 19.99
N GLY A 230 13.55 6.19 21.19
CA GLY A 230 12.22 5.61 21.38
C GLY A 230 12.11 4.14 20.93
N ASP A 231 10.86 3.68 20.88
CA ASP A 231 10.54 2.30 20.49
C ASP A 231 10.53 2.14 18.97
N VAL A 232 10.98 0.97 18.50
CA VAL A 232 11.00 0.65 17.07
C VAL A 232 9.57 0.47 16.55
N VAL A 233 9.28 1.07 15.41
CA VAL A 233 8.03 0.86 14.68
C VAL A 233 8.15 -0.40 13.83
N ASP A 234 7.81 -1.52 14.43
CA ASP A 234 7.73 -2.83 13.77
C ASP A 234 6.32 -3.13 13.23
N GLY A 235 6.11 -4.34 12.69
CA GLY A 235 4.82 -4.72 12.13
C GLY A 235 3.68 -4.71 13.15
N LYS A 236 3.92 -5.20 14.36
CA LYS A 236 2.95 -5.17 15.46
C LYS A 236 2.58 -3.73 15.83
N ARG A 237 3.60 -2.87 15.93
CA ARG A 237 3.40 -1.46 16.28
C ARG A 237 2.60 -0.72 15.21
N LYS A 238 2.82 -1.00 13.93
CA LYS A 238 2.02 -0.43 12.84
C LYS A 238 0.53 -0.77 13.00
N ALA A 239 0.21 -2.02 13.31
CA ALA A 239 -1.19 -2.42 13.55
C ALA A 239 -1.80 -1.72 14.77
N GLU A 240 -1.05 -1.60 15.87
CA GLU A 240 -1.48 -0.88 17.08
C GLU A 240 -1.72 0.61 16.78
N LEU A 241 -0.83 1.25 16.03
CA LEU A 241 -0.95 2.66 15.64
C LEU A 241 -2.15 2.91 14.75
N LEU A 242 -2.45 2.02 13.79
CA LEU A 242 -3.65 2.12 12.98
C LEU A 242 -4.90 2.11 13.86
N ARG A 243 -4.99 1.19 14.83
CA ARG A 243 -6.12 1.13 15.78
C ARG A 243 -6.21 2.39 16.63
N LEU A 244 -5.10 2.90 17.11
CA LEU A 244 -5.02 4.10 17.93
C LEU A 244 -5.51 5.33 17.15
N ILE A 245 -5.03 5.53 15.92
CA ILE A 245 -5.43 6.65 15.07
C ILE A 245 -6.92 6.55 14.74
N ALA A 246 -7.42 5.36 14.40
CA ALA A 246 -8.85 5.13 14.18
C ALA A 246 -9.69 5.53 15.39
N GLN A 247 -9.24 5.19 16.59
CA GLN A 247 -9.91 5.58 17.84
C GLN A 247 -9.89 7.10 18.04
N VAL A 248 -8.76 7.76 17.85
CA VAL A 248 -8.62 9.23 17.96
C VAL A 248 -9.53 9.93 16.96
N GLU A 249 -9.59 9.48 15.74
CA GLU A 249 -10.43 10.04 14.66
C GLU A 249 -11.90 9.60 14.75
N LYS A 250 -12.23 8.73 15.72
CA LYS A 250 -13.60 8.21 15.93
C LYS A 250 -14.16 7.53 14.67
N VAL A 251 -13.32 6.78 13.96
CA VAL A 251 -13.72 5.95 12.83
C VAL A 251 -13.71 4.48 13.21
N ASP A 252 -14.65 3.73 12.65
CA ASP A 252 -14.66 2.28 12.79
C ASP A 252 -13.46 1.66 12.04
N ILE A 253 -12.91 0.57 12.58
CA ILE A 253 -11.82 -0.17 11.91
C ILE A 253 -12.21 -0.57 10.47
N ALA A 254 -13.48 -0.90 10.26
CA ALA A 254 -14.00 -1.21 8.92
C ALA A 254 -13.96 -0.01 7.94
N GLN A 255 -13.74 1.21 8.43
CA GLN A 255 -13.59 2.44 7.63
C GLN A 255 -12.11 2.77 7.36
N THR A 256 -11.19 1.90 7.72
CA THR A 256 -9.76 2.10 7.55
C THR A 256 -9.23 1.37 6.33
N ILE A 257 -8.16 1.93 5.76
CA ILE A 257 -7.40 1.38 4.66
C ILE A 257 -5.94 1.32 5.10
N ALA A 258 -5.24 0.26 4.76
CA ALA A 258 -3.80 0.15 4.95
C ALA A 258 -3.14 -0.28 3.65
N VAL A 259 -2.00 0.30 3.33
CA VAL A 259 -1.22 0.04 2.12
C VAL A 259 0.24 -0.16 2.49
N GLY A 260 0.84 -1.26 2.04
CA GLY A 260 2.24 -1.56 2.27
C GLY A 260 2.77 -2.63 1.34
N ASP A 261 4.09 -2.83 1.32
CA ASP A 261 4.78 -3.72 0.37
C ASP A 261 5.49 -4.90 1.03
N GLY A 262 5.75 -4.82 2.33
CA GLY A 262 6.60 -5.77 3.05
C GLY A 262 5.85 -6.71 3.99
N ALA A 263 6.54 -7.77 4.43
CA ALA A 263 6.00 -8.70 5.43
C ALA A 263 5.69 -8.01 6.76
N ASN A 264 6.44 -6.97 7.11
CA ASN A 264 6.20 -6.14 8.29
C ASN A 264 4.91 -5.30 8.20
N ASP A 265 4.29 -5.19 7.04
CA ASP A 265 3.01 -4.50 6.86
C ASP A 265 1.81 -5.44 7.05
N LEU A 266 2.01 -6.76 6.97
CA LEU A 266 0.92 -7.75 7.03
C LEU A 266 0.03 -7.61 8.26
N PRO A 267 0.54 -7.37 9.49
CA PRO A 267 -0.33 -7.14 10.64
C PRO A 267 -1.26 -5.94 10.45
N MET A 268 -0.75 -4.83 9.95
CA MET A 268 -1.53 -3.62 9.66
C MET A 268 -2.56 -3.87 8.54
N LEU A 269 -2.15 -4.54 7.45
CA LEU A 269 -3.04 -4.90 6.35
C LEU A 269 -4.19 -5.81 6.81
N GLY A 270 -3.90 -6.74 7.73
CA GLY A 270 -4.89 -7.67 8.26
C GLY A 270 -5.92 -7.02 9.18
N VAL A 271 -5.54 -5.98 9.92
CA VAL A 271 -6.41 -5.24 10.84
C VAL A 271 -7.33 -4.27 10.10
N ALA A 272 -6.83 -3.62 9.07
CA ALA A 272 -7.58 -2.61 8.32
C ALA A 272 -8.84 -3.18 7.67
N GLY A 273 -9.86 -2.34 7.50
CA GLY A 273 -11.06 -2.69 6.76
C GLY A 273 -10.76 -3.04 5.30
N LEU A 274 -9.74 -2.43 4.71
CA LEU A 274 -9.20 -2.74 3.40
C LEU A 274 -7.67 -2.71 3.46
N GLY A 275 -7.03 -3.87 3.43
CA GLY A 275 -5.58 -4.02 3.37
C GLY A 275 -5.12 -4.28 1.95
N ILE A 276 -4.19 -3.48 1.43
CA ILE A 276 -3.69 -3.55 0.06
C ILE A 276 -2.18 -3.76 0.08
N ALA A 277 -1.70 -4.88 -0.46
CA ALA A 277 -0.29 -5.08 -0.76
C ALA A 277 0.05 -4.36 -2.08
N PHE A 278 1.08 -3.51 -2.05
CA PHE A 278 1.46 -2.69 -3.20
C PHE A 278 2.83 -3.09 -3.72
N HIS A 279 2.89 -3.55 -4.98
CA HIS A 279 4.12 -4.01 -5.65
C HIS A 279 4.96 -4.92 -4.75
N ALA A 280 4.27 -5.78 -4.01
CA ALA A 280 4.85 -6.64 -2.99
C ALA A 280 5.39 -7.94 -3.59
N LYS A 281 6.29 -8.59 -2.84
CA LYS A 281 6.78 -9.92 -3.19
C LYS A 281 5.65 -10.96 -3.16
N PRO A 282 5.73 -12.07 -3.94
CA PRO A 282 4.67 -13.07 -4.02
C PRO A 282 4.21 -13.62 -2.66
N LYS A 283 5.12 -13.79 -1.71
CA LYS A 283 4.78 -14.24 -0.36
C LYS A 283 3.89 -13.24 0.40
N VAL A 284 4.12 -11.95 0.21
CA VAL A 284 3.30 -10.88 0.82
C VAL A 284 1.94 -10.81 0.14
N VAL A 285 1.91 -10.85 -1.19
CA VAL A 285 0.68 -10.88 -1.99
C VAL A 285 -0.20 -12.06 -1.59
N ALA A 286 0.37 -13.25 -1.41
CA ALA A 286 -0.36 -14.46 -1.01
C ALA A 286 -1.05 -14.34 0.37
N ASN A 287 -0.50 -13.52 1.27
CA ASN A 287 -1.03 -13.31 2.62
C ASN A 287 -1.88 -12.04 2.74
N ALA A 288 -1.99 -11.23 1.69
CA ALA A 288 -2.87 -10.07 1.61
C ALA A 288 -4.17 -10.43 0.89
N LYS A 289 -5.27 -9.79 1.26
CA LYS A 289 -6.57 -10.01 0.59
C LYS A 289 -6.69 -9.27 -0.73
N GLN A 290 -6.05 -8.13 -0.84
CA GLN A 290 -6.05 -7.28 -2.02
C GLN A 290 -4.61 -6.92 -2.38
N SER A 291 -4.33 -6.71 -3.66
CA SER A 291 -3.01 -6.26 -4.11
C SER A 291 -3.10 -5.39 -5.36
N ILE A 292 -2.13 -4.51 -5.53
CA ILE A 292 -1.89 -3.71 -6.73
C ILE A 292 -0.43 -3.94 -7.14
N ASN A 293 -0.23 -4.57 -8.30
CA ASN A 293 1.11 -4.93 -8.80
C ASN A 293 1.36 -4.43 -10.23
N THR A 294 0.34 -3.86 -10.89
CA THR A 294 0.40 -3.55 -12.34
C THR A 294 0.39 -2.07 -12.66
N ILE A 295 -0.12 -1.25 -11.75
CA ILE A 295 -0.22 0.22 -11.94
C ILE A 295 0.34 0.97 -10.74
N GLY A 296 0.28 2.31 -10.79
CA GLY A 296 0.72 3.19 -9.71
C GLY A 296 -0.19 3.16 -8.48
N LEU A 297 0.23 3.87 -7.44
CA LEU A 297 -0.46 3.87 -6.13
C LEU A 297 -1.86 4.48 -6.18
N ASP A 298 -2.15 5.34 -7.16
CA ASP A 298 -3.49 5.89 -7.39
C ASP A 298 -4.52 4.83 -7.80
N GLY A 299 -4.10 3.60 -8.08
CA GLY A 299 -4.98 2.43 -8.20
C GLY A 299 -5.86 2.18 -6.98
N VAL A 300 -5.41 2.59 -5.80
CA VAL A 300 -6.20 2.54 -4.56
C VAL A 300 -7.54 3.25 -4.72
N LEU A 301 -7.58 4.36 -5.44
CA LEU A 301 -8.81 5.15 -5.65
C LEU A 301 -9.92 4.32 -6.31
N TYR A 302 -9.57 3.46 -7.25
CA TYR A 302 -10.54 2.60 -7.93
C TYR A 302 -11.07 1.49 -7.02
N PHE A 303 -10.25 0.96 -6.13
CA PHE A 303 -10.72 0.02 -5.10
C PHE A 303 -11.68 0.68 -4.10
N LEU A 304 -11.59 1.99 -3.94
CA LEU A 304 -12.56 2.78 -3.15
C LEU A 304 -13.83 3.14 -3.96
N GLY A 305 -13.87 2.85 -5.25
CA GLY A 305 -15.03 3.09 -6.11
C GLY A 305 -15.05 4.47 -6.78
N PHE A 306 -13.96 5.23 -6.75
CA PHE A 306 -13.86 6.49 -7.49
C PHE A 306 -13.86 6.25 -8.99
N LYS A 307 -14.48 7.16 -9.73
CA LYS A 307 -14.45 7.23 -11.19
C LYS A 307 -13.55 8.37 -11.65
N ASP A 308 -12.93 8.24 -12.81
CA ASP A 308 -12.11 9.30 -13.40
C ASP A 308 -12.85 10.64 -13.52
N SER A 309 -14.15 10.61 -13.76
CA SER A 309 -14.98 11.83 -13.81
C SER A 309 -15.02 12.63 -12.51
N TYR A 310 -14.69 12.00 -11.37
CA TYR A 310 -14.60 12.66 -10.06
C TYR A 310 -13.17 13.07 -9.69
N LEU A 311 -12.18 12.67 -10.50
CA LEU A 311 -10.76 12.76 -10.18
C LEU A 311 -10.03 13.85 -11.00
N ASN A 312 -10.76 14.71 -11.71
CA ASN A 312 -10.17 15.81 -12.46
C ASN A 312 -9.47 16.79 -11.48
N MET A 313 -8.17 16.93 -11.69
CA MET A 313 -7.31 17.90 -11.01
C MET A 313 -7.46 19.29 -11.64
#